data_6de4d5162d83046d21f2a7299f49bc4b
#
_entry.id   6de4d5162d83046d21f2a7299f49bc4b
#
_cell.length_a   1.000
_cell.length_b   1.000
_cell.length_c   1.000
_cell.angle_alpha   90.00
_cell.angle_beta   90.00
_cell.angle_gamma   90.00
#
_symmetry.space_group_name_H-M   'P 1'
#
loop_
_entity.id
_entity.type
_entity.pdbx_description
1 polymer ?
#
loop_
_entity_poly.entity_id
_entity_poly.type
_entity_poly.pdbx_seq_one_letter_code
_entity_poly.pdbx_strand_id
1 'polypeptide(L)'
;QRPAVADIVGSSDCRLIELPFSSIQQLERSNPHLAAQLYRLLAQKLALQIQQQNIRLANETQNTVEPLRKVLTLFANLLQRDVHRLASVGSRQTVPPGAWLLRQGQAVSGLHLVLSGDGEIQLELDGQTQPVGKTRRGELIGEMSLLLEEQVGASASVLAPEGMDVLTIELEQLRLELSGDAALDCRFHRAIACMLSQRSRDQLQRHQLGQRSQSRELAEANENDEDSLDLQQLEGVSRGARHFDWLCRQVQHQGGERP
;
A
#
# COMPACT_ATOMS: atom_id res chain seq x y z
N GLN A 1 14.38 3.15 -14.68
CA GLN A 1 14.50 1.80 -14.11
C GLN A 1 15.38 1.89 -12.87
N ARG A 2 14.92 1.38 -11.74
CA ARG A 2 15.75 1.30 -10.54
C ARG A 2 16.68 0.09 -10.64
N PRO A 3 17.92 0.17 -10.09
CA PRO A 3 18.80 -0.99 -10.02
C PRO A 3 18.18 -2.12 -9.20
N ALA A 4 18.64 -3.34 -9.45
CA ALA A 4 18.25 -4.49 -8.64
C ALA A 4 18.76 -4.32 -7.20
N VAL A 5 17.93 -4.70 -6.22
CA VAL A 5 18.28 -4.60 -4.78
C VAL A 5 19.04 -5.84 -4.30
N ALA A 6 19.09 -6.92 -5.10
CA ALA A 6 19.75 -8.17 -4.77
C ALA A 6 20.15 -8.91 -6.04
N ASP A 7 21.19 -9.73 -5.94
CA ASP A 7 21.57 -10.69 -6.96
C ASP A 7 20.74 -11.94 -6.84
N ILE A 8 20.39 -12.55 -7.99
CA ILE A 8 19.69 -13.82 -8.06
C ILE A 8 20.62 -14.85 -8.68
N VAL A 9 20.98 -15.86 -7.92
CA VAL A 9 21.86 -16.94 -8.37
C VAL A 9 21.06 -18.24 -8.44
N GLY A 10 21.12 -18.92 -9.59
CA GLY A 10 20.55 -20.25 -9.74
C GLY A 10 21.40 -21.29 -9.02
N SER A 11 20.77 -22.15 -8.19
CA SER A 11 21.46 -23.22 -7.46
C SER A 11 21.54 -24.55 -8.24
N SER A 12 20.82 -24.67 -9.36
CA SER A 12 20.77 -25.81 -10.26
C SER A 12 20.30 -25.37 -11.64
N ASP A 13 20.06 -26.27 -12.57
CA ASP A 13 19.49 -25.98 -13.88
C ASP A 13 18.13 -25.29 -13.73
N CYS A 14 18.09 -23.99 -14.06
CA CYS A 14 16.88 -23.16 -13.98
C CYS A 14 16.32 -22.93 -15.37
N ARG A 15 14.99 -23.05 -15.51
CA ARG A 15 14.25 -22.54 -16.68
C ARG A 15 13.63 -21.21 -16.31
N LEU A 16 13.93 -20.17 -17.07
CA LEU A 16 13.43 -18.83 -16.85
C LEU A 16 12.55 -18.40 -18.03
N ILE A 17 11.51 -17.66 -17.73
CA ILE A 17 10.72 -16.91 -18.70
C ILE A 17 11.01 -15.44 -18.45
N GLU A 18 11.63 -14.79 -19.43
CA GLU A 18 11.84 -13.35 -19.38
C GLU A 18 10.60 -12.61 -19.89
N LEU A 19 10.11 -11.65 -19.12
CA LEU A 19 9.00 -10.78 -19.48
C LEU A 19 9.52 -9.32 -19.54
N PRO A 20 9.88 -8.81 -20.74
CA PRO A 20 10.38 -7.45 -20.89
C PRO A 20 9.37 -6.40 -20.47
N PHE A 21 9.81 -5.30 -19.85
CA PHE A 21 8.92 -4.20 -19.45
C PHE A 21 8.16 -3.59 -20.63
N SER A 22 8.77 -3.54 -21.83
CA SER A 22 8.10 -3.09 -23.05
C SER A 22 6.90 -3.97 -23.41
N SER A 23 7.01 -5.28 -23.22
CA SER A 23 5.91 -6.23 -23.44
C SER A 23 4.77 -6.02 -22.47
N ILE A 24 5.07 -5.71 -21.19
CA ILE A 24 4.05 -5.36 -20.19
C ILE A 24 3.35 -4.05 -20.58
N GLN A 25 4.09 -3.02 -20.98
CA GLN A 25 3.50 -1.75 -21.44
C GLN A 25 2.66 -1.92 -22.72
N GLN A 26 3.06 -2.79 -23.61
CA GLN A 26 2.28 -3.14 -24.79
C GLN A 26 0.98 -3.86 -24.36
N LEU A 27 1.05 -4.79 -23.42
CA LEU A 27 -0.11 -5.51 -22.87
C LEU A 27 -1.12 -4.55 -22.24
N GLU A 28 -0.68 -3.56 -21.46
CA GLU A 28 -1.54 -2.53 -20.88
C GLU A 28 -2.39 -1.80 -21.93
N ARG A 29 -1.84 -1.59 -23.12
CA ARG A 29 -2.50 -0.88 -24.23
C ARG A 29 -3.38 -1.79 -25.06
N SER A 30 -2.91 -3.01 -25.37
CA SER A 30 -3.60 -3.93 -26.27
C SER A 30 -4.65 -4.79 -25.57
N ASN A 31 -4.42 -5.17 -24.31
CA ASN A 31 -5.34 -5.99 -23.52
C ASN A 31 -5.29 -5.60 -22.03
N PRO A 32 -5.93 -4.47 -21.65
CA PRO A 32 -5.90 -3.98 -20.28
C PRO A 32 -6.51 -4.97 -19.27
N HIS A 33 -7.45 -5.81 -19.68
CA HIS A 33 -8.03 -6.85 -18.81
C HIS A 33 -6.97 -7.89 -18.40
N LEU A 34 -6.18 -8.40 -19.35
CA LEU A 34 -5.09 -9.35 -19.04
C LEU A 34 -3.98 -8.68 -18.26
N ALA A 35 -3.66 -7.42 -18.54
CA ALA A 35 -2.70 -6.65 -17.75
C ALA A 35 -3.18 -6.45 -16.30
N ALA A 36 -4.47 -6.19 -16.07
CA ALA A 36 -5.05 -6.09 -14.74
C ALA A 36 -4.90 -7.41 -13.96
N GLN A 37 -5.18 -8.54 -14.58
CA GLN A 37 -4.99 -9.86 -13.97
C GLN A 37 -3.52 -10.10 -13.58
N LEU A 38 -2.56 -9.74 -14.45
CA LEU A 38 -1.13 -9.84 -14.15
C LEU A 38 -0.77 -8.99 -12.93
N TYR A 39 -1.19 -7.73 -12.89
CA TYR A 39 -0.91 -6.84 -11.76
C TYR A 39 -1.60 -7.30 -10.47
N ARG A 40 -2.81 -7.83 -10.56
CA ARG A 40 -3.52 -8.43 -9.42
C ARG A 40 -2.74 -9.60 -8.84
N LEU A 41 -2.25 -10.53 -9.68
CA LEU A 41 -1.42 -11.65 -9.23
C LEU A 41 -0.11 -11.20 -8.57
N LEU A 42 0.55 -10.18 -9.13
CA LEU A 42 1.76 -9.60 -8.53
C LEU A 42 1.45 -8.94 -7.18
N ALA A 43 0.36 -8.19 -7.09
CA ALA A 43 -0.09 -7.57 -5.84
C ALA A 43 -0.43 -8.63 -4.78
N GLN A 44 -1.12 -9.72 -5.15
CA GLN A 44 -1.42 -10.83 -4.23
C GLN A 44 -0.16 -11.50 -3.69
N LYS A 45 0.83 -11.74 -4.55
CA LYS A 45 2.12 -12.29 -4.11
C LYS A 45 2.86 -11.38 -3.14
N LEU A 46 2.89 -10.08 -3.42
CA LEU A 46 3.49 -9.08 -2.53
C LEU A 46 2.73 -8.98 -1.21
N ALA A 47 1.40 -9.03 -1.24
CA ALA A 47 0.55 -9.02 -0.05
C ALA A 47 0.87 -10.20 0.89
N LEU A 48 0.94 -11.42 0.35
CA LEU A 48 1.33 -12.61 1.12
C LEU A 48 2.74 -12.50 1.70
N GLN A 49 3.69 -11.97 0.93
CA GLN A 49 5.06 -11.76 1.39
C GLN A 49 5.12 -10.76 2.55
N ILE A 50 4.41 -9.63 2.43
CA ILE A 50 4.33 -8.61 3.47
C ILE A 50 3.68 -9.17 4.74
N GLN A 51 2.62 -9.98 4.61
CA GLN A 51 1.96 -10.62 5.75
C GLN A 51 2.94 -11.54 6.51
N GLN A 52 3.72 -12.35 5.79
CA GLN A 52 4.74 -13.20 6.40
C GLN A 52 5.86 -12.38 7.06
N GLN A 53 6.28 -11.28 6.43
CA GLN A 53 7.28 -10.37 7.00
C GLN A 53 6.76 -9.69 8.28
N ASN A 54 5.51 -9.23 8.30
CA ASN A 54 4.91 -8.63 9.49
C ASN A 54 4.91 -9.58 10.70
N ILE A 55 4.59 -10.87 10.49
CA ILE A 55 4.63 -11.89 11.56
C ILE A 55 6.07 -12.07 12.10
N ARG A 56 7.07 -12.04 11.24
CA ARG A 56 8.49 -12.15 11.66
C ARG A 56 8.97 -10.90 12.40
N LEU A 57 8.59 -9.71 11.91
CA LEU A 57 9.01 -8.43 12.49
C LEU A 57 8.29 -8.09 13.80
N ALA A 58 7.10 -8.63 14.04
CA ALA A 58 6.38 -8.44 15.31
C ALA A 58 7.15 -9.05 16.50
N ASN A 59 8.03 -10.02 16.23
CA ASN A 59 8.93 -10.59 17.24
C ASN A 59 10.21 -9.75 17.50
N GLU A 60 10.44 -8.71 16.68
CA GLU A 60 11.58 -7.81 16.79
C GLU A 60 11.05 -6.41 17.14
N THR A 61 11.17 -6.00 18.40
CA THR A 61 10.71 -4.69 18.91
C THR A 61 11.42 -3.55 18.16
N GLN A 62 10.76 -2.91 17.20
CA GLN A 62 11.29 -1.72 16.52
C GLN A 62 10.25 -0.64 16.31
N ASN A 63 10.52 0.52 16.92
CA ASN A 63 9.85 1.79 16.66
C ASN A 63 10.19 2.28 15.23
N THR A 64 9.25 2.20 14.30
CA THR A 64 9.50 2.61 12.92
C THR A 64 8.64 3.79 12.51
N VAL A 65 9.29 4.89 12.22
CA VAL A 65 8.71 6.04 11.50
C VAL A 65 8.67 5.70 10.02
N GLU A 66 7.49 5.58 9.44
CA GLU A 66 7.31 5.25 8.04
C GLU A 66 7.25 6.51 7.16
N PRO A 67 7.98 6.59 6.02
CA PRO A 67 8.01 7.82 5.20
C PRO A 67 6.73 8.06 4.40
N LEU A 68 6.40 9.32 4.17
CA LEU A 68 5.30 9.88 3.35
C LEU A 68 5.22 9.38 1.89
N ARG A 69 6.19 8.62 1.40
CA ARG A 69 6.31 8.19 0.00
C ARG A 69 5.22 7.25 -0.51
N LYS A 70 4.53 6.52 0.36
CA LYS A 70 3.58 5.44 -0.04
C LYS A 70 2.32 5.96 -0.71
N VAL A 71 1.78 7.04 -0.20
CA VAL A 71 0.55 7.69 -0.64
C VAL A 71 0.64 8.16 -2.07
N LEU A 72 1.76 8.77 -2.36
CA LEU A 72 1.97 9.42 -3.64
C LEU A 72 2.10 8.38 -4.77
N THR A 73 2.53 7.16 -4.45
CA THR A 73 2.68 6.06 -5.41
C THR A 73 1.31 5.58 -5.93
N LEU A 74 0.30 5.43 -5.06
CA LEU A 74 -1.03 5.03 -5.48
C LEU A 74 -1.61 6.05 -6.48
N PHE A 75 -1.69 7.31 -6.06
CA PHE A 75 -2.30 8.38 -6.85
C PHE A 75 -1.47 8.78 -8.08
N ALA A 76 -0.16 8.54 -8.09
CA ALA A 76 0.70 8.76 -9.25
C ALA A 76 0.38 7.83 -10.43
N ASN A 77 -0.14 6.63 -10.14
CA ASN A 77 -0.49 5.62 -11.15
C ASN A 77 -1.95 5.72 -11.64
N LEU A 78 -2.79 6.52 -10.97
CA LEU A 78 -4.18 6.77 -11.36
C LEU A 78 -4.30 8.04 -12.20
N LEU A 79 -5.27 8.07 -13.10
CA LEU A 79 -5.67 9.28 -13.80
C LEU A 79 -6.61 10.10 -12.91
N GLN A 80 -6.72 11.40 -13.16
CA GLN A 80 -7.63 12.26 -12.41
C GLN A 80 -9.08 11.75 -12.45
N ARG A 81 -9.56 11.29 -13.62
CA ARG A 81 -10.89 10.69 -13.77
C ARG A 81 -11.09 9.43 -12.91
N ASP A 82 -10.03 8.64 -12.70
CA ASP A 82 -10.08 7.44 -11.87
C ASP A 82 -10.27 7.84 -10.39
N VAL A 83 -9.54 8.85 -9.96
CA VAL A 83 -9.67 9.41 -8.60
C VAL A 83 -11.06 10.01 -8.38
N HIS A 84 -11.61 10.73 -9.38
CA HIS A 84 -12.99 11.23 -9.32
C HIS A 84 -14.00 10.10 -9.16
N ARG A 85 -13.86 9.05 -9.93
CA ARG A 85 -14.76 7.88 -9.91
C ARG A 85 -14.68 7.17 -8.56
N LEU A 86 -13.49 6.91 -8.05
CA LEU A 86 -13.30 6.30 -6.73
C LEU A 86 -13.85 7.19 -5.61
N ALA A 87 -13.67 8.50 -5.71
CA ALA A 87 -14.23 9.45 -4.73
C ALA A 87 -15.76 9.49 -4.76
N SER A 88 -16.40 9.36 -5.94
CA SER A 88 -17.86 9.41 -6.08
C SER A 88 -18.59 8.21 -5.48
N VAL A 89 -17.91 7.05 -5.38
CA VAL A 89 -18.46 5.84 -4.78
C VAL A 89 -18.01 5.63 -3.33
N GLY A 90 -17.10 6.47 -2.84
CA GLY A 90 -16.67 6.45 -1.46
C GLY A 90 -17.52 7.32 -0.55
N SER A 91 -17.56 6.98 0.72
CA SER A 91 -18.20 7.76 1.79
C SER A 91 -17.18 8.16 2.84
N ARG A 92 -17.29 9.39 3.37
CA ARG A 92 -16.46 9.84 4.50
C ARG A 92 -16.96 9.18 5.77
N GLN A 93 -16.04 8.61 6.53
CA GLN A 93 -16.27 8.03 7.83
C GLN A 93 -15.32 8.65 8.85
N THR A 94 -15.87 9.10 9.99
CA THR A 94 -15.08 9.55 11.14
C THR A 94 -14.98 8.41 12.15
N VAL A 95 -13.76 8.05 12.48
CA VAL A 95 -13.45 7.05 13.54
C VAL A 95 -13.15 7.83 14.81
N PRO A 96 -13.94 7.68 15.88
CA PRO A 96 -13.73 8.41 17.13
C PRO A 96 -12.38 8.08 17.80
N PRO A 97 -11.86 8.96 18.68
CA PRO A 97 -10.70 8.66 19.49
C PRO A 97 -10.85 7.37 20.28
N GLY A 98 -9.80 6.52 20.25
CA GLY A 98 -9.78 5.21 20.91
C GLY A 98 -10.60 4.13 20.23
N ALA A 99 -11.25 4.41 19.08
CA ALA A 99 -12.02 3.42 18.34
C ALA A 99 -11.15 2.67 17.31
N TRP A 100 -11.63 1.50 16.94
CA TRP A 100 -11.00 0.64 15.94
C TRP A 100 -11.60 0.90 14.56
N LEU A 101 -10.75 1.13 13.57
CA LEU A 101 -11.16 1.10 12.17
C LEU A 101 -11.28 -0.34 11.67
N LEU A 102 -10.31 -1.18 11.99
CA LEU A 102 -10.27 -2.61 11.68
C LEU A 102 -9.85 -3.41 12.91
N ARG A 103 -10.34 -4.63 13.05
CA ARG A 103 -9.85 -5.61 14.02
C ARG A 103 -9.35 -6.86 13.32
N GLN A 104 -8.18 -7.33 13.72
CA GLN A 104 -7.55 -8.54 13.18
C GLN A 104 -8.53 -9.73 13.21
N GLY A 105 -8.58 -10.49 12.11
CA GLY A 105 -9.46 -11.63 11.94
C GLY A 105 -10.91 -11.29 11.62
N GLN A 106 -11.37 -10.04 11.77
CA GLN A 106 -12.73 -9.64 11.38
C GLN A 106 -12.82 -9.36 9.88
N ALA A 107 -14.02 -9.58 9.33
CA ALA A 107 -14.29 -9.27 7.93
C ALA A 107 -14.07 -7.77 7.64
N VAL A 108 -13.45 -7.47 6.51
CA VAL A 108 -13.21 -6.11 6.02
C VAL A 108 -14.20 -5.83 4.90
N SER A 109 -15.10 -4.89 5.13
CA SER A 109 -16.13 -4.51 4.15
C SER A 109 -15.66 -3.46 3.16
N GLY A 110 -14.62 -2.68 3.49
CA GLY A 110 -14.22 -1.52 2.73
C GLY A 110 -12.71 -1.34 2.60
N LEU A 111 -12.35 -0.63 1.54
CA LEU A 111 -11.02 -0.06 1.35
C LEU A 111 -11.04 1.36 1.94
N HIS A 112 -10.13 1.67 2.85
CA HIS A 112 -10.10 2.92 3.60
C HIS A 112 -8.88 3.75 3.22
N LEU A 113 -9.10 4.99 2.80
CA LEU A 113 -8.04 5.97 2.56
C LEU A 113 -8.05 6.99 3.70
N VAL A 114 -6.95 7.11 4.42
CA VAL A 114 -6.82 8.07 5.53
C VAL A 114 -6.80 9.49 5.00
N LEU A 115 -7.79 10.30 5.40
CA LEU A 115 -7.91 11.71 5.01
C LEU A 115 -7.24 12.63 6.04
N SER A 116 -7.37 12.31 7.34
CA SER A 116 -6.75 13.03 8.46
C SER A 116 -6.62 12.14 9.69
N GLY A 117 -5.76 12.51 10.61
CA GLY A 117 -5.44 11.74 11.80
C GLY A 117 -4.45 10.60 11.51
N ASP A 118 -4.07 9.89 12.56
CA ASP A 118 -3.13 8.77 12.54
C ASP A 118 -3.79 7.53 13.13
N GLY A 119 -3.39 6.35 12.66
CA GLY A 119 -3.79 5.06 13.22
C GLY A 119 -2.59 4.25 13.68
N GLU A 120 -2.77 3.46 14.72
CA GLU A 120 -1.79 2.50 15.19
C GLU A 120 -2.14 1.10 14.66
N ILE A 121 -1.18 0.46 13.98
CA ILE A 121 -1.33 -0.89 13.44
C ILE A 121 -0.82 -1.87 14.48
N GLN A 122 -1.67 -2.81 14.89
CA GLN A 122 -1.39 -3.79 15.93
C GLN A 122 -1.62 -5.21 15.42
N LEU A 123 -0.73 -6.12 15.79
CA LEU A 123 -0.86 -7.57 15.59
C LEU A 123 -1.09 -8.27 16.92
N GLU A 124 -2.02 -9.18 16.94
CA GLU A 124 -2.22 -10.13 18.04
C GLU A 124 -1.50 -11.44 17.66
N LEU A 125 -0.49 -11.80 18.44
CA LEU A 125 0.29 -13.03 18.29
C LEU A 125 0.38 -13.69 19.65
N ASP A 126 0.04 -14.98 19.73
CA ASP A 126 0.11 -15.79 20.95
C ASP A 126 -0.61 -15.13 22.17
N GLY A 127 -1.72 -14.41 21.90
CA GLY A 127 -2.49 -13.70 22.93
C GLY A 127 -1.86 -12.40 23.42
N GLN A 128 -0.80 -11.92 22.76
CA GLN A 128 -0.19 -10.62 23.03
C GLN A 128 -0.42 -9.67 21.87
N THR A 129 -0.83 -8.44 22.18
CA THR A 129 -0.97 -7.38 21.19
C THR A 129 0.32 -6.60 21.08
N GLN A 130 0.86 -6.50 19.87
CA GLN A 130 2.09 -5.79 19.59
C GLN A 130 1.88 -4.70 18.54
N PRO A 131 2.34 -3.45 18.77
CA PRO A 131 2.34 -2.42 17.76
C PRO A 131 3.39 -2.76 16.69
N VAL A 132 2.97 -2.82 15.41
CA VAL A 132 3.83 -3.17 14.28
C VAL A 132 4.01 -2.03 13.30
N GLY A 133 3.30 -0.92 13.48
CA GLY A 133 3.41 0.25 12.62
C GLY A 133 2.37 1.31 12.91
N LYS A 134 2.41 2.35 12.09
CA LYS A 134 1.42 3.44 12.10
C LYS A 134 0.92 3.68 10.70
N THR A 135 -0.33 4.09 10.59
CA THR A 135 -0.91 4.60 9.35
C THR A 135 -1.17 6.09 9.49
N ARG A 136 -1.04 6.82 8.40
CA ARG A 136 -1.13 8.29 8.37
C ARG A 136 -1.94 8.76 7.18
N ARG A 137 -2.19 10.08 7.18
CA ARG A 137 -2.87 10.76 6.08
C ARG A 137 -2.36 10.30 4.72
N GLY A 138 -3.31 9.85 3.87
CA GLY A 138 -3.11 9.38 2.51
C GLY A 138 -2.76 7.90 2.38
N GLU A 139 -2.58 7.17 3.45
CA GLU A 139 -2.36 5.73 3.38
C GLU A 139 -3.65 4.96 3.14
N LEU A 140 -3.51 3.81 2.47
CA LEU A 140 -4.58 2.91 2.14
C LEU A 140 -4.57 1.73 3.11
N ILE A 141 -5.76 1.39 3.61
CA ILE A 141 -5.99 0.33 4.61
C ILE A 141 -7.08 -0.61 4.07
N GLY A 142 -6.92 -1.92 4.27
CA GLY A 142 -7.88 -2.93 3.81
C GLY A 142 -7.54 -3.51 2.44
N GLU A 143 -6.44 -3.09 1.82
CA GLU A 143 -5.95 -3.59 0.54
C GLU A 143 -5.61 -5.08 0.55
N MET A 144 -5.17 -5.59 1.72
CA MET A 144 -4.86 -7.02 1.88
C MET A 144 -6.10 -7.88 1.73
N SER A 145 -7.21 -7.46 2.31
CA SER A 145 -8.49 -8.18 2.21
C SER A 145 -9.10 -8.12 0.81
N LEU A 146 -8.88 -7.01 0.08
CA LEU A 146 -9.25 -6.90 -1.32
C LEU A 146 -8.50 -7.93 -2.20
N LEU A 147 -7.20 -8.13 -1.92
CA LEU A 147 -6.33 -8.97 -2.74
C LEU A 147 -6.42 -10.46 -2.40
N LEU A 148 -6.52 -10.79 -1.10
CA LEU A 148 -6.42 -12.18 -0.62
C LEU A 148 -7.77 -12.89 -0.52
N GLU A 149 -8.84 -12.25 -0.99
CA GLU A 149 -10.22 -12.73 -0.95
C GLU A 149 -10.75 -13.01 0.48
N GLU A 150 -12.05 -12.93 0.67
CA GLU A 150 -12.79 -12.85 1.95
C GLU A 150 -12.53 -13.94 3.00
N GLN A 151 -11.71 -14.93 2.70
CA GLN A 151 -11.41 -16.03 3.64
C GLN A 151 -10.41 -15.65 4.75
N VAL A 152 -9.71 -14.53 4.58
CA VAL A 152 -8.77 -14.04 5.59
C VAL A 152 -9.25 -12.66 6.01
N GLY A 153 -9.83 -12.53 7.18
CA GLY A 153 -10.22 -11.25 7.76
C GLY A 153 -9.05 -10.25 7.81
N ALA A 154 -9.21 -9.11 8.44
CA ALA A 154 -8.15 -8.11 8.56
C ALA A 154 -6.85 -8.76 9.06
N SER A 155 -5.75 -8.53 8.37
CA SER A 155 -4.43 -9.09 8.71
C SER A 155 -3.82 -8.45 9.97
N ALA A 156 -4.32 -7.28 10.36
CA ALA A 156 -3.92 -6.53 11.56
C ALA A 156 -5.08 -5.66 12.04
N SER A 157 -5.04 -5.26 13.30
CA SER A 157 -5.96 -4.27 13.86
C SER A 157 -5.44 -2.86 13.57
N VAL A 158 -6.35 -1.90 13.37
CA VAL A 158 -6.03 -0.48 13.22
C VAL A 158 -6.84 0.31 14.24
N LEU A 159 -6.14 0.86 15.22
CA LEU A 159 -6.67 1.73 16.28
C LEU A 159 -6.49 3.19 15.88
N ALA A 160 -7.48 4.04 16.14
CA ALA A 160 -7.38 5.50 15.99
C ALA A 160 -7.19 6.15 17.38
N PRO A 161 -5.97 6.36 17.89
CA PRO A 161 -5.77 6.82 19.26
C PRO A 161 -6.40 8.19 19.53
N GLU A 162 -6.25 9.12 18.60
CA GLU A 162 -6.80 10.49 18.67
C GLU A 162 -7.98 10.73 17.72
N GLY A 163 -8.47 9.65 17.09
CA GLY A 163 -9.47 9.71 16.03
C GLY A 163 -8.85 9.91 14.65
N MET A 164 -9.62 9.56 13.62
CA MET A 164 -9.21 9.71 12.22
C MET A 164 -10.41 9.86 11.31
N ASP A 165 -10.23 10.57 10.19
CA ASP A 165 -11.18 10.58 9.09
C ASP A 165 -10.65 9.71 7.95
N VAL A 166 -11.52 8.90 7.37
CA VAL A 166 -11.21 8.07 6.22
C VAL A 166 -12.25 8.22 5.12
N LEU A 167 -11.83 8.05 3.87
CA LEU A 167 -12.73 7.76 2.77
C LEU A 167 -12.85 6.24 2.66
N THR A 168 -14.04 5.73 2.88
CA THR A 168 -14.34 4.29 2.79
C THR A 168 -15.03 4.00 1.46
N ILE A 169 -14.49 3.06 0.70
CA ILE A 169 -15.10 2.51 -0.51
C ILE A 169 -15.43 1.05 -0.20
N GLU A 170 -16.72 0.70 -0.20
CA GLU A 170 -17.15 -0.67 0.01
C GLU A 170 -16.54 -1.60 -1.05
N LEU A 171 -16.03 -2.78 -0.63
CA LEU A 171 -15.31 -3.69 -1.54
C LEU A 171 -16.16 -4.18 -2.69
N GLU A 172 -17.46 -4.42 -2.48
CA GLU A 172 -18.37 -4.81 -3.53
C GLU A 172 -18.54 -3.70 -4.57
N GLN A 173 -18.74 -2.47 -4.11
CA GLN A 173 -18.85 -1.31 -5.00
C GLN A 173 -17.56 -1.09 -5.79
N LEU A 174 -16.40 -1.21 -5.13
CA LEU A 174 -15.11 -1.13 -5.79
C LEU A 174 -14.95 -2.20 -6.88
N ARG A 175 -15.34 -3.45 -6.59
CA ARG A 175 -15.30 -4.54 -7.57
C ARG A 175 -16.20 -4.26 -8.79
N LEU A 176 -17.37 -3.71 -8.57
CA LEU A 176 -18.26 -3.30 -9.66
C LEU A 176 -17.62 -2.23 -10.55
N GLU A 177 -17.03 -1.19 -9.93
CA GLU A 177 -16.33 -0.14 -10.65
C GLU A 177 -15.16 -0.67 -11.49
N LEU A 178 -14.35 -1.56 -10.91
CA LEU A 178 -13.19 -2.16 -11.58
C LEU A 178 -13.63 -3.10 -12.71
N SER A 179 -14.64 -3.93 -12.49
CA SER A 179 -15.15 -4.86 -13.52
C SER A 179 -15.80 -4.14 -14.72
N GLY A 180 -16.35 -2.95 -14.49
CA GLY A 180 -16.96 -2.12 -15.53
C GLY A 180 -15.97 -1.38 -16.43
N ASP A 181 -14.68 -1.27 -16.04
CA ASP A 181 -13.65 -0.56 -16.81
C ASP A 181 -12.29 -1.24 -16.67
N ALA A 182 -11.94 -2.08 -17.66
CA ALA A 182 -10.69 -2.82 -17.67
C ALA A 182 -9.43 -1.93 -17.64
N ALA A 183 -9.51 -0.69 -18.14
CA ALA A 183 -8.39 0.23 -18.10
C ALA A 183 -8.23 0.86 -16.71
N LEU A 184 -9.32 1.13 -15.99
CA LEU A 184 -9.30 1.52 -14.59
C LEU A 184 -8.77 0.37 -13.74
N ASP A 185 -9.28 -0.85 -13.94
CA ASP A 185 -8.86 -2.06 -13.22
C ASP A 185 -7.35 -2.29 -13.36
N CYS A 186 -6.83 -2.18 -14.59
CA CYS A 186 -5.39 -2.28 -14.86
C CYS A 186 -4.58 -1.23 -14.08
N ARG A 187 -4.97 0.05 -14.15
CA ARG A 187 -4.25 1.13 -13.44
C ARG A 187 -4.34 0.98 -11.93
N PHE A 188 -5.50 0.57 -11.43
CA PHE A 188 -5.73 0.36 -10.01
C PHE A 188 -4.84 -0.75 -9.46
N HIS A 189 -4.86 -1.96 -10.04
CA HIS A 189 -4.04 -3.07 -9.58
C HIS A 189 -2.54 -2.82 -9.77
N ARG A 190 -2.14 -2.11 -10.84
CA ARG A 190 -0.78 -1.63 -11.01
C ARG A 190 -0.37 -0.68 -9.87
N ALA A 191 -1.24 0.26 -9.49
CA ALA A 191 -0.99 1.20 -8.41
C ALA A 191 -0.81 0.47 -7.06
N ILE A 192 -1.68 -0.50 -6.76
CA ILE A 192 -1.58 -1.34 -5.56
C ILE A 192 -0.27 -2.17 -5.59
N ALA A 193 0.06 -2.82 -6.70
CA ALA A 193 1.29 -3.60 -6.83
C ALA A 193 2.54 -2.74 -6.61
N CYS A 194 2.58 -1.53 -7.18
CA CYS A 194 3.67 -0.58 -6.97
C CYS A 194 3.78 -0.16 -5.49
N MET A 195 2.66 0.15 -4.84
CA MET A 195 2.61 0.51 -3.42
C MET A 195 3.12 -0.63 -2.52
N LEU A 196 2.64 -1.85 -2.74
CA LEU A 196 3.08 -3.01 -1.97
C LEU A 196 4.55 -3.37 -2.24
N SER A 197 5.01 -3.25 -3.49
CA SER A 197 6.43 -3.44 -3.82
C SER A 197 7.33 -2.47 -3.06
N GLN A 198 6.92 -1.21 -2.96
CA GLN A 198 7.65 -0.22 -2.19
C GLN A 198 7.64 -0.56 -0.69
N ARG A 199 6.47 -0.92 -0.13
CA ARG A 199 6.34 -1.35 1.26
C ARG A 199 7.24 -2.55 1.60
N SER A 200 7.27 -3.56 0.73
CA SER A 200 8.15 -4.73 0.91
C SER A 200 9.64 -4.35 0.90
N ARG A 201 10.06 -3.45 0.02
CA ARG A 201 11.45 -2.94 -0.03
C ARG A 201 11.82 -2.18 1.24
N ASP A 202 10.95 -1.27 1.67
CA ASP A 202 11.18 -0.48 2.89
C ASP A 202 11.32 -1.39 4.14
N GLN A 203 10.54 -2.48 4.20
CA GLN A 203 10.67 -3.48 5.26
C GLN A 203 11.99 -4.25 5.20
N LEU A 204 12.42 -4.67 4.01
CA LEU A 204 13.70 -5.37 3.83
C LEU A 204 14.91 -4.48 4.18
N GLN A 205 14.89 -3.21 3.76
CA GLN A 205 15.96 -2.27 4.09
C GLN A 205 16.06 -2.03 5.61
N ARG A 206 14.93 -1.89 6.30
CA ARG A 206 14.90 -1.73 7.77
C ARG A 206 15.48 -2.94 8.49
N HIS A 207 15.10 -4.14 8.06
CA HIS A 207 15.65 -5.37 8.64
C HIS A 207 17.16 -5.45 8.46
N GLN A 208 17.69 -5.09 7.29
CA GLN A 208 19.14 -5.05 7.03
C GLN A 208 19.85 -3.98 7.88
N LEU A 209 19.24 -2.79 8.03
CA LEU A 209 19.80 -1.72 8.87
C LEU A 209 19.76 -2.10 10.35
N GLY A 210 18.71 -2.74 10.85
CA GLY A 210 18.60 -3.25 12.20
C GLY A 210 19.69 -4.30 12.51
N GLN A 211 19.91 -5.25 11.60
CA GLN A 211 20.99 -6.23 11.74
C GLN A 211 22.40 -5.58 11.68
N ARG A 212 22.60 -4.57 10.82
CA ARG A 212 23.87 -3.83 10.76
C ARG A 212 24.12 -2.98 11.98
N SER A 213 23.09 -2.41 12.61
CA SER A 213 23.23 -1.64 13.85
C SER A 213 23.67 -2.54 15.04
N GLN A 214 23.13 -3.75 15.12
CA GLN A 214 23.59 -4.75 16.09
C GLN A 214 25.03 -5.24 15.81
N SER A 215 25.45 -5.22 14.54
CA SER A 215 26.83 -5.57 14.15
C SER A 215 27.79 -4.37 14.20
N ARG A 216 27.26 -3.13 14.22
CA ARG A 216 28.04 -1.88 14.18
C ARG A 216 28.50 -1.35 15.52
N GLU A 217 28.10 -1.95 16.63
CA GLU A 217 28.83 -1.74 17.89
C GLU A 217 30.31 -2.20 17.78
N LEU A 218 30.71 -2.81 16.67
CA LEU A 218 32.04 -3.32 16.38
C LEU A 218 32.76 -2.74 15.14
N ALA A 219 32.18 -1.81 14.36
CA ALA A 219 32.92 -1.22 13.23
C ALA A 219 32.30 0.12 12.77
N GLU A 220 33.08 1.18 12.91
CA GLU A 220 32.82 2.54 12.43
C GLU A 220 32.84 2.65 10.88
N ALA A 221 31.93 3.51 10.39
CA ALA A 221 31.98 4.34 9.18
C ALA A 221 32.01 3.69 7.79
N ASN A 222 30.94 3.93 7.03
CA ASN A 222 31.01 4.58 5.73
C ASN A 222 29.62 5.15 5.34
N GLU A 223 29.52 6.46 5.40
CA GLU A 223 28.50 7.28 4.76
C GLU A 223 28.75 7.25 3.28
N ASN A 224 27.73 6.90 2.47
CA ASN A 224 27.40 7.46 1.16
C ASN A 224 26.31 6.59 0.52
N ASP A 225 25.06 6.83 0.89
CA ASP A 225 23.92 6.53 0.02
C ASP A 225 23.36 7.88 -0.47
N GLU A 226 23.90 8.34 -1.59
CA GLU A 226 23.33 9.43 -2.37
C GLU A 226 21.97 8.97 -2.88
N ASP A 227 20.92 9.48 -2.24
CA ASP A 227 19.52 9.40 -2.68
C ASP A 227 19.38 10.18 -4.01
N SER A 228 19.78 9.56 -5.13
CA SER A 228 19.58 10.13 -6.45
C SER A 228 18.08 10.19 -6.74
N LEU A 229 17.48 11.35 -6.51
CA LEU A 229 16.07 11.63 -6.82
C LEU A 229 15.87 11.58 -8.35
N ASP A 230 15.23 10.51 -8.82
CA ASP A 230 14.83 10.38 -10.21
C ASP A 230 13.74 11.41 -10.54
N LEU A 231 13.99 12.29 -11.52
CA LEU A 231 13.06 13.34 -11.96
C LEU A 231 11.67 12.79 -12.32
N GLN A 232 11.58 11.59 -12.89
CA GLN A 232 10.30 10.94 -13.17
C GLN A 232 9.53 10.58 -11.91
N GLN A 233 10.22 10.28 -10.80
CA GLN A 233 9.59 10.06 -9.51
C GLN A 233 9.06 11.36 -8.92
N LEU A 234 9.79 12.47 -9.04
CA LEU A 234 9.35 13.79 -8.58
C LEU A 234 8.08 14.24 -9.30
N GLU A 235 7.98 14.03 -10.61
CA GLU A 235 6.76 14.32 -11.37
C GLU A 235 5.58 13.43 -10.95
N GLY A 236 5.82 12.13 -10.75
CA GLY A 236 4.82 11.19 -10.25
C GLY A 236 4.32 11.56 -8.86
N VAL A 237 5.23 11.87 -7.95
CA VAL A 237 4.95 12.33 -6.58
C VAL A 237 4.12 13.62 -6.60
N SER A 238 4.52 14.61 -7.41
CA SER A 238 3.80 15.87 -7.57
C SER A 238 2.38 15.69 -8.14
N ARG A 239 2.20 14.76 -9.09
CA ARG A 239 0.90 14.38 -9.63
C ARG A 239 0.03 13.70 -8.58
N GLY A 240 0.59 12.73 -7.87
CA GLY A 240 -0.09 12.01 -6.79
C GLY A 240 -0.57 12.94 -5.68
N ALA A 241 0.26 13.91 -5.28
CA ALA A 241 -0.10 14.91 -4.28
C ALA A 241 -1.30 15.76 -4.73
N ARG A 242 -1.29 16.26 -5.98
CA ARG A 242 -2.41 17.04 -6.52
C ARG A 242 -3.71 16.25 -6.59
N HIS A 243 -3.65 14.97 -6.97
CA HIS A 243 -4.82 14.09 -7.01
C HIS A 243 -5.39 13.86 -5.62
N PHE A 244 -4.53 13.61 -4.64
CA PHE A 244 -4.93 13.41 -3.25
C PHE A 244 -5.51 14.69 -2.62
N ASP A 245 -4.87 15.83 -2.80
CA ASP A 245 -5.36 17.11 -2.28
C ASP A 245 -6.71 17.51 -2.92
N TRP A 246 -6.90 17.20 -4.20
CA TRP A 246 -8.17 17.38 -4.85
C TRP A 246 -9.25 16.48 -4.23
N LEU A 247 -8.95 15.19 -4.02
CA LEU A 247 -9.87 14.23 -3.40
C LEU A 247 -10.28 14.69 -1.99
N CYS A 248 -9.31 15.09 -1.17
CA CYS A 248 -9.60 15.60 0.18
C CYS A 248 -10.58 16.79 0.16
N ARG A 249 -10.39 17.74 -0.78
CA ARG A 249 -11.31 18.90 -0.94
C ARG A 249 -12.71 18.46 -1.33
N GLN A 250 -12.86 17.53 -2.28
CA GLN A 250 -14.17 17.04 -2.71
C GLN A 250 -14.93 16.34 -1.60
N VAL A 251 -14.26 15.48 -0.85
CA VAL A 251 -14.88 14.74 0.27
C VAL A 251 -15.27 15.66 1.43
N GLN A 252 -14.54 16.75 1.66
CA GLN A 252 -14.91 17.76 2.65
C GLN A 252 -16.21 18.50 2.27
N HIS A 253 -16.43 18.79 0.99
CA HIS A 253 -17.65 19.44 0.51
C HIS A 253 -18.89 18.52 0.56
N GLN A 254 -18.73 17.22 0.36
CA GLN A 254 -19.85 16.27 0.45
C GLN A 254 -20.35 16.05 1.89
N GLY A 255 -19.54 16.32 2.90
CA GLY A 255 -19.93 16.22 4.31
C GLY A 255 -20.72 17.40 4.85
N GLY A 256 -20.81 18.51 4.10
CA GLY A 256 -21.52 19.73 4.50
C GLY A 256 -22.97 19.85 4.02
N GLU A 257 -23.46 18.93 3.17
CA GLU A 257 -24.78 19.02 2.53
C GLU A 257 -25.75 17.88 2.89
N ARG A 258 -25.70 17.35 4.09
CA ARG A 258 -26.82 16.52 4.57
C ARG A 258 -27.45 17.17 5.78
N PRO A 259 -28.72 17.68 5.64
CA PRO A 259 -29.51 18.19 6.75
C PRO A 259 -29.86 17.09 7.75
#